data_ac7c9915711783a74c4f5911f50880b0
#
_entry.id   ac7c9915711783a74c4f5911f50880b0
#
_cell.length_a   1.000
_cell.length_b   1.000
_cell.length_c   1.000
_cell.angle_alpha   90.00
_cell.angle_beta   90.00
_cell.angle_gamma   90.00
#
_symmetry.space_group_name_H-M   'P 1'
#
loop_
_entity.id
_entity.type
_entity.pdbx_description
1 polymer ?
#
loop_
_entity_poly.entity_id
_entity_poly.type
_entity_poly.pdbx_seq_one_letter_code
_entity_poly.pdbx_strand_id
1 'polypeptide(L)'
;EYVGVDACAVNLMRPAMYGAYHHITVMGREDEPCTRMYDVVGSLCENNDKFAIDRMLPEIKKGDLLFIHDAGAHGFAMGYNYNGKLKSAELLLKEDGTVEMIRRAETPEDYFATFDFCDILRNID
;
A
#
# COMPACT_ATOMS: atom_id res chain seq x y z
N GLU A 1 -15.16 5.55 -12.18
CA GLU A 1 -15.52 4.79 -10.96
C GLU A 1 -14.33 4.74 -10.00
N TYR A 2 -14.60 4.60 -8.68
CA TYR A 2 -13.55 4.45 -7.67
C TYR A 2 -13.47 3.01 -7.18
N VAL A 3 -12.24 2.51 -7.03
CA VAL A 3 -11.94 1.25 -6.34
C VAL A 3 -11.06 1.57 -5.13
N GLY A 4 -11.63 1.44 -3.93
CA GLY A 4 -10.89 1.57 -2.68
C GLY A 4 -10.17 0.28 -2.33
N VAL A 5 -8.88 0.39 -2.04
CA VAL A 5 -8.05 -0.73 -1.60
C VAL A 5 -7.56 -0.54 -0.16
N ASP A 6 -7.12 -1.58 0.49
CA ASP A 6 -6.58 -1.56 1.85
C ASP A 6 -5.15 -1.01 1.93
N ALA A 7 -4.40 -1.03 0.82
CA ALA A 7 -3.14 -0.30 0.68
C ALA A 7 -3.37 1.22 0.56
N CYS A 8 -2.31 1.99 0.68
CA CYS A 8 -2.35 3.44 0.53
C CYS A 8 -0.97 3.98 0.11
N ALA A 9 -0.85 5.29 -0.10
CA ALA A 9 0.41 5.92 -0.50
C ALA A 9 1.56 5.68 0.50
N VAL A 10 1.27 5.31 1.76
CA VAL A 10 2.28 4.83 2.72
C VAL A 10 3.04 3.61 2.21
N ASN A 11 2.36 2.73 1.46
CA ASN A 11 2.94 1.52 0.88
C ASN A 11 3.64 1.79 -0.46
N LEU A 12 3.12 2.74 -1.25
CA LEU A 12 3.68 3.12 -2.55
C LEU A 12 3.37 4.59 -2.86
N MET A 13 4.30 5.48 -2.56
CA MET A 13 4.13 6.94 -2.71
C MET A 13 4.26 7.41 -4.17
N ARG A 14 4.99 6.69 -5.03
CA ARG A 14 5.38 7.17 -6.35
C ARG A 14 4.23 7.62 -7.26
N PRO A 15 3.10 6.92 -7.35
CA PRO A 15 1.97 7.42 -8.13
C PRO A 15 1.44 8.76 -7.63
N ALA A 16 1.29 8.91 -6.32
CA ALA A 16 0.78 10.12 -5.69
C ALA A 16 1.74 11.32 -5.84
N MET A 17 3.05 11.10 -5.70
CA MET A 17 4.05 12.16 -5.70
C MET A 17 4.50 12.56 -7.10
N TYR A 18 4.67 11.59 -8.00
CA TYR A 18 5.28 11.81 -9.32
C TYR A 18 4.35 11.52 -10.49
N GLY A 19 3.14 11.04 -10.24
CA GLY A 19 2.29 10.49 -11.29
C GLY A 19 2.91 9.25 -11.95
N ALA A 20 3.77 8.51 -11.21
CA ALA A 20 4.44 7.35 -11.74
C ALA A 20 3.44 6.25 -12.11
N TYR A 21 3.62 5.68 -13.30
CA TYR A 21 2.84 4.55 -13.73
C TYR A 21 3.32 3.27 -13.05
N HIS A 22 2.39 2.54 -12.46
CA HIS A 22 2.56 1.16 -12.05
C HIS A 22 1.47 0.33 -12.71
N HIS A 23 1.85 -0.80 -13.32
CA HIS A 23 0.88 -1.72 -13.88
C HIS A 23 0.06 -2.35 -12.75
N ILE A 24 -1.24 -2.54 -12.99
CA ILE A 24 -2.14 -3.15 -12.01
C ILE A 24 -2.87 -4.30 -12.70
N THR A 25 -2.88 -5.46 -12.08
CA THR A 25 -3.65 -6.61 -12.52
C THR A 25 -4.61 -7.07 -11.43
N VAL A 26 -5.70 -7.72 -11.85
CA VAL A 26 -6.60 -8.42 -10.93
C VAL A 26 -6.14 -9.86 -10.86
N MET A 27 -5.69 -10.31 -9.69
CA MET A 27 -5.12 -11.64 -9.51
C MET A 27 -6.10 -12.75 -9.93
N GLY A 28 -5.58 -13.67 -10.75
CA GLY A 28 -6.36 -14.78 -11.30
C GLY A 28 -7.30 -14.41 -12.45
N ARG A 29 -7.24 -13.15 -12.92
CA ARG A 29 -8.03 -12.65 -14.07
C ARG A 29 -7.21 -11.73 -14.97
N GLU A 30 -5.92 -12.00 -15.07
CA GLU A 30 -4.93 -11.18 -15.78
C GLU A 30 -5.23 -11.10 -17.28
N ASP A 31 -5.86 -12.14 -17.86
CA ASP A 31 -6.21 -12.23 -19.29
C ASP A 31 -7.62 -11.70 -19.60
N GLU A 32 -8.38 -11.26 -18.60
CA GLU A 32 -9.72 -10.69 -18.85
C GLU A 32 -9.64 -9.33 -19.53
N PRO A 33 -10.62 -9.00 -20.41
CA PRO A 33 -10.62 -7.71 -21.09
C PRO A 33 -10.82 -6.56 -20.10
N CYS A 34 -10.01 -5.50 -20.24
CA CYS A 34 -10.11 -4.27 -19.46
C CYS A 34 -11.28 -3.43 -19.97
N THR A 35 -12.45 -3.59 -19.39
CA THR A 35 -13.71 -2.99 -19.87
C THR A 35 -14.23 -1.83 -19.01
N ARG A 36 -13.62 -1.62 -17.84
CA ARG A 36 -14.05 -0.58 -16.90
C ARG A 36 -12.93 0.42 -16.63
N MET A 37 -13.30 1.67 -16.45
CA MET A 37 -12.39 2.76 -16.10
C MET A 37 -12.48 3.06 -14.61
N TYR A 38 -11.35 2.95 -13.90
CA TYR A 38 -11.25 3.14 -12.46
C TYR A 38 -10.19 4.15 -12.05
N ASP A 39 -10.48 4.90 -10.99
CA ASP A 39 -9.45 5.43 -10.10
C ASP A 39 -9.24 4.41 -8.98
N VAL A 40 -8.02 3.91 -8.83
CA VAL A 40 -7.65 3.01 -7.74
C VAL A 40 -7.09 3.86 -6.60
N VAL A 41 -7.81 3.89 -5.48
CA VAL A 41 -7.57 4.82 -4.36
C VAL A 41 -7.25 4.09 -3.07
N GLY A 42 -6.40 4.71 -2.26
CA GLY A 42 -6.03 4.19 -0.94
C GLY A 42 -7.00 4.63 0.17
N SER A 43 -6.58 4.42 1.40
CA SER A 43 -7.37 4.62 2.62
C SER A 43 -6.94 5.80 3.48
N LEU A 44 -6.07 6.68 2.95
CA LEU A 44 -5.66 7.89 3.65
C LEU A 44 -6.71 9.01 3.52
N CYS A 45 -6.76 9.90 4.50
CA CYS A 45 -7.46 11.17 4.42
C CYS A 45 -6.63 12.17 3.58
N GLU A 46 -6.44 11.83 2.29
CA GLU A 46 -5.58 12.56 1.35
C GLU A 46 -6.10 12.39 -0.09
N ASN A 47 -6.36 13.51 -0.77
CA ASN A 47 -6.88 13.50 -2.14
C ASN A 47 -5.94 12.86 -3.16
N ASN A 48 -4.63 12.90 -2.90
CA ASN A 48 -3.62 12.31 -3.78
C ASN A 48 -3.33 10.84 -3.49
N ASP A 49 -4.05 10.22 -2.54
CA ASP A 49 -3.87 8.79 -2.24
C ASP A 49 -4.49 7.92 -3.33
N LYS A 50 -3.86 7.96 -4.51
CA LYS A 50 -4.27 7.24 -5.71
C LYS A 50 -3.11 6.45 -6.30
N PHE A 51 -3.36 5.18 -6.57
CA PHE A 51 -2.42 4.31 -7.28
C PHE A 51 -2.56 4.42 -8.79
N ALA A 52 -3.76 4.74 -9.27
CA ALA A 52 -4.07 4.96 -10.68
C ALA A 52 -5.26 5.89 -10.83
N ILE A 53 -5.27 6.64 -11.94
CA ILE A 53 -6.37 7.51 -12.36
C ILE A 53 -6.75 7.09 -13.78
N ASP A 54 -8.06 7.04 -14.07
CA ASP A 54 -8.62 6.69 -15.37
C ASP A 54 -8.01 5.40 -15.96
N ARG A 55 -7.79 4.40 -15.10
CA ARG A 55 -7.17 3.13 -15.48
C ARG A 55 -8.20 2.15 -16.00
N MET A 56 -7.99 1.66 -17.22
CA MET A 56 -8.78 0.56 -17.77
C MET A 56 -8.34 -0.77 -17.13
N LEU A 57 -9.29 -1.45 -16.50
CA LEU A 57 -9.09 -2.73 -15.81
C LEU A 57 -10.28 -3.67 -16.10
N PRO A 58 -10.15 -4.98 -15.85
CA PRO A 58 -11.30 -5.88 -15.75
C PRO A 58 -12.30 -5.38 -14.72
N GLU A 59 -13.55 -5.81 -14.80
CA GLU A 59 -14.54 -5.49 -13.77
C GLU A 59 -14.08 -5.97 -12.40
N ILE A 60 -13.91 -5.03 -11.46
CA ILE A 60 -13.42 -5.32 -10.10
C ILE A 60 -14.61 -5.50 -9.16
N LYS A 61 -14.54 -6.53 -8.31
CA LYS A 61 -15.54 -6.85 -7.30
C LYS A 61 -14.93 -6.76 -5.90
N LYS A 62 -15.78 -6.52 -4.91
CA LYS A 62 -15.36 -6.56 -3.51
C LYS A 62 -14.75 -7.92 -3.16
N GLY A 63 -13.54 -7.88 -2.63
CA GLY A 63 -12.76 -9.07 -2.26
C GLY A 63 -11.74 -9.50 -3.32
N ASP A 64 -11.74 -8.89 -4.50
CA ASP A 64 -10.69 -9.10 -5.48
C ASP A 64 -9.34 -8.61 -4.94
N LEU A 65 -8.27 -9.32 -5.31
CA LEU A 65 -6.91 -8.93 -5.02
C LEU A 65 -6.32 -8.20 -6.22
N LEU A 66 -5.84 -6.98 -5.99
CA LEU A 66 -5.11 -6.21 -6.99
C LEU A 66 -3.61 -6.37 -6.76
N PHE A 67 -2.88 -6.67 -7.82
CA PHE A 67 -1.43 -6.72 -7.81
C PHE A 67 -0.87 -5.47 -8.50
N ILE A 68 -0.18 -4.62 -7.74
CA ILE A 68 0.50 -3.43 -8.25
C ILE A 68 1.95 -3.80 -8.51
N HIS A 69 2.33 -3.81 -9.79
CA HIS A 69 3.64 -4.26 -10.25
C HIS A 69 4.75 -3.25 -9.95
N ASP A 70 5.99 -3.72 -9.92
CA ASP A 70 7.21 -2.92 -9.83
C ASP A 70 7.29 -1.99 -8.60
N ALA A 71 6.65 -2.40 -7.48
CA ALA A 71 6.57 -1.60 -6.28
C ALA A 71 7.75 -1.82 -5.30
N GLY A 72 8.50 -2.93 -5.43
CA GLY A 72 9.46 -3.37 -4.42
C GLY A 72 10.64 -2.43 -4.18
N ALA A 73 11.20 -1.84 -5.25
CA ALA A 73 12.44 -1.06 -5.17
C ALA A 73 12.31 0.21 -4.31
N HIS A 74 11.15 0.84 -4.25
CA HIS A 74 10.93 2.12 -3.55
C HIS A 74 9.78 2.07 -2.53
N GLY A 75 8.97 1.03 -2.54
CA GLY A 75 7.76 0.95 -1.72
C GLY A 75 8.04 1.22 -0.25
N PHE A 76 8.86 0.40 0.38
CA PHE A 76 9.19 0.57 1.79
C PHE A 76 10.10 1.78 2.06
N ALA A 77 11.14 1.99 1.23
CA ALA A 77 12.13 3.04 1.47
C ALA A 77 11.53 4.46 1.40
N MET A 78 10.52 4.69 0.57
CA MET A 78 9.77 5.94 0.49
C MET A 78 8.54 5.95 1.41
N GLY A 79 8.30 4.89 2.13
CA GLY A 79 7.17 4.77 3.03
C GLY A 79 7.22 5.77 4.19
N TYR A 80 6.06 6.12 4.71
CA TYR A 80 5.85 7.07 5.80
C TYR A 80 4.65 6.63 6.65
N ASN A 81 4.32 7.37 7.70
CA ASN A 81 3.27 6.97 8.63
C ASN A 81 2.12 8.00 8.71
N TYR A 82 1.80 8.65 7.59
CA TYR A 82 0.70 9.61 7.56
C TYR A 82 -0.63 8.98 8.00
N ASN A 83 -1.43 9.72 8.74
CA ASN A 83 -2.64 9.27 9.42
C ASN A 83 -2.41 8.11 10.41
N GLY A 84 -1.20 7.94 10.93
CA GLY A 84 -0.87 6.85 11.85
C GLY A 84 -0.86 5.46 11.20
N LYS A 85 -0.79 5.39 9.87
CA LYS A 85 -0.68 4.09 9.16
C LYS A 85 0.68 3.46 9.42
N LEU A 86 0.65 2.21 9.79
CA LEU A 86 1.85 1.39 9.97
C LEU A 86 2.29 0.81 8.62
N LYS A 87 3.61 0.68 8.43
CA LYS A 87 4.16 0.10 7.21
C LYS A 87 3.92 -1.40 7.16
N SER A 88 3.64 -1.91 5.97
CA SER A 88 3.42 -3.33 5.70
C SER A 88 4.71 -4.14 5.82
N ALA A 89 4.57 -5.45 5.93
CA ALA A 89 5.67 -6.39 5.77
C ALA A 89 6.26 -6.34 4.36
N GLU A 90 7.53 -6.72 4.23
CA GLU A 90 8.19 -6.99 2.95
C GLU A 90 8.46 -8.50 2.83
N LEU A 91 8.08 -9.04 1.72
CA LEU A 91 8.27 -10.44 1.38
C LEU A 91 9.16 -10.55 0.14
N LEU A 92 10.10 -11.47 0.17
CA LEU A 92 10.95 -11.81 -0.97
C LEU A 92 10.41 -13.07 -1.63
N LEU A 93 9.96 -12.93 -2.87
CA LEU A 93 9.66 -14.07 -3.74
C LEU A 93 10.96 -14.53 -4.39
N LYS A 94 11.38 -15.76 -4.08
CA LYS A 94 12.60 -16.37 -4.62
C LYS A 94 12.35 -17.02 -5.98
N GLU A 95 13.42 -17.28 -6.71
CA GLU A 95 13.36 -17.94 -8.03
C GLU A 95 12.74 -19.34 -7.99
N ASP A 96 12.86 -20.03 -6.86
CA ASP A 96 12.24 -21.35 -6.65
C ASP A 96 10.74 -21.28 -6.30
N GLY A 97 10.17 -20.07 -6.29
CA GLY A 97 8.76 -19.82 -5.94
C GLY A 97 8.48 -19.76 -4.44
N THR A 98 9.47 -19.95 -3.58
CA THR A 98 9.29 -19.79 -2.13
C THR A 98 9.24 -18.33 -1.73
N VAL A 99 8.54 -18.03 -0.64
CA VAL A 99 8.40 -16.68 -0.10
C VAL A 99 9.06 -16.59 1.26
N GLU A 100 9.90 -15.57 1.44
CA GLU A 100 10.57 -15.29 2.70
C GLU A 100 10.17 -13.90 3.21
N MET A 101 9.82 -13.81 4.50
CA MET A 101 9.60 -12.51 5.14
C MET A 101 10.96 -11.88 5.46
N ILE A 102 11.36 -10.86 4.71
CA ILE A 102 12.61 -10.12 4.92
C ILE A 102 12.45 -8.94 5.88
N ARG A 103 11.22 -8.47 6.06
CA ARG A 103 10.86 -7.44 7.03
C ARG A 103 9.42 -7.68 7.53
N ARG A 104 9.23 -7.72 8.85
CA ARG A 104 7.88 -7.77 9.43
C ARG A 104 7.14 -6.44 9.25
N ALA A 105 5.82 -6.45 9.34
CA ALA A 105 5.04 -5.23 9.45
C ALA A 105 5.40 -4.45 10.73
N GLU A 106 5.24 -3.13 10.68
CA GLU A 106 5.33 -2.27 11.86
C GLU A 106 4.20 -2.57 12.85
N THR A 107 4.52 -2.39 14.12
CA THR A 107 3.55 -2.42 15.23
C THR A 107 3.40 -1.01 15.83
N PRO A 108 2.39 -0.75 16.67
CA PRO A 108 2.28 0.51 17.40
C PRO A 108 3.55 0.85 18.19
N GLU A 109 4.24 -0.14 18.75
CA GLU A 109 5.49 0.03 19.49
C GLU A 109 6.59 0.59 18.60
N ASP A 110 6.69 0.15 17.34
CA ASP A 110 7.66 0.71 16.37
C ASP A 110 7.34 2.18 16.06
N TYR A 111 6.06 2.51 15.87
CA TYR A 111 5.61 3.87 15.59
C TYR A 111 5.92 4.84 16.72
N PHE A 112 5.79 4.39 17.96
CA PHE A 112 6.05 5.16 19.17
C PHE A 112 7.44 4.95 19.76
N ALA A 113 8.34 4.25 19.09
CA ALA A 113 9.65 3.85 19.62
C ALA A 113 10.54 5.03 20.08
N THR A 114 10.33 6.22 19.51
CA THR A 114 11.10 7.43 19.86
C THR A 114 10.45 8.27 20.96
N PHE A 115 9.24 7.91 21.41
CA PHE A 115 8.59 8.58 22.52
C PHE A 115 9.15 8.11 23.86
N ASP A 116 9.40 9.03 24.76
CA ASP A 116 9.65 8.75 26.17
C ASP A 116 8.35 8.86 26.97
N PHE A 117 7.61 7.75 27.05
CA PHE A 117 6.37 7.69 27.80
C PHE A 117 6.56 7.64 29.33
N CYS A 118 7.78 7.39 29.81
CA CYS A 118 8.02 7.21 31.23
C CYS A 118 7.66 8.42 32.06
N ASP A 119 7.86 9.64 31.52
CA ASP A 119 7.53 10.87 32.23
C ASP A 119 6.06 11.29 32.06
N ILE A 120 5.40 10.88 30.98
CA ILE A 120 4.00 11.22 30.70
C ILE A 120 3.08 10.39 31.61
N LEU A 121 3.36 9.11 31.77
CA LEU A 121 2.53 8.21 32.57
C LEU A 121 2.74 8.35 34.10
N ARG A 122 3.90 8.88 34.53
CA ARG A 122 4.17 9.12 35.95
C ARG A 122 3.45 10.33 36.53
N ASN A 123 2.90 11.20 35.68
CA ASN A 123 2.23 12.43 36.08
C ASN A 123 0.70 12.38 35.90
N ILE A 124 0.15 11.21 35.69
CA ILE A 124 -1.30 10.96 35.65
C ILE A 124 -1.69 10.31 36.98
N ASP A 125 -1.67 11.09 38.06
CA ASP A 125 -2.29 10.77 39.36
C ASP A 125 -3.54 11.63 39.52
#